data_893b30cab373b8e32360decbccdd9383
#
_entry.id   893b30cab373b8e32360decbccdd9383
#
_cell.length_a   1.000
_cell.length_b   1.000
_cell.length_c   1.000
_cell.angle_alpha   90.00
_cell.angle_beta   90.00
_cell.angle_gamma   90.00
#
_symmetry.space_group_name_H-M   'P 1'
#
loop_
_entity.id
_entity.type
_entity.pdbx_description
1 polymer ?
#
loop_
_entity_poly.entity_id
_entity_poly.type
_entity_poly.pdbx_seq_one_letter_code
_entity_poly.pdbx_strand_id
1 'polypeptide(L)'
;QFENISKIWLAGDHYKWRAMRTLGINEQFITGTASDEEKFEKWAHTLPYTMRNPLYHWSQMELSRYFGVEDLLTSGNAKKIYQKTSAILQEEDFRARGLLEQMKVEVVCTTDDPVDSLEHHTAYLGQNKQVGMYPAFRPDKSFAIENPTAYKSYLEKLGATAGIEINSFDSLIEALANRIEFFHSRGCRLSDHGLENLYYSTDSRLSADGILQKVLRGNIPNLEEIEYFKFKVLKKLCKLYHSKGWVQQFHLGALRNTNTRMLSVLGPDTGFDSIGDFDQAVALSKFLNELDSSDQLSQTV
;
A
#
# COMPACT_ATOMS: atom_id res chain seq x y z
N GLN A 1 -12.07 -11.25 -14.24
CA GLN A 1 -12.26 -12.68 -13.94
C GLN A 1 -10.90 -13.26 -13.51
N PHE A 2 -10.87 -14.10 -12.49
CA PHE A 2 -9.67 -14.85 -12.11
C PHE A 2 -9.59 -16.15 -12.92
N GLU A 3 -8.41 -16.46 -13.42
CA GLU A 3 -8.20 -17.69 -14.20
C GLU A 3 -8.23 -18.94 -13.30
N ASN A 4 -7.67 -18.80 -12.09
CA ASN A 4 -7.55 -19.89 -11.12
C ASN A 4 -7.26 -19.33 -9.71
N ILE A 5 -7.27 -20.20 -8.70
CA ILE A 5 -7.08 -19.83 -7.31
C ILE A 5 -5.66 -19.29 -7.03
N SER A 6 -4.63 -19.73 -7.75
CA SER A 6 -3.27 -19.21 -7.59
C SER A 6 -3.17 -17.72 -7.93
N LYS A 7 -3.96 -17.25 -8.89
CA LYS A 7 -4.04 -15.83 -9.25
C LYS A 7 -4.62 -14.95 -8.13
N ILE A 8 -5.44 -15.53 -7.26
CA ILE A 8 -5.97 -14.84 -6.08
C ILE A 8 -4.97 -14.95 -4.93
N TRP A 9 -4.45 -16.14 -4.67
CA TRP A 9 -3.70 -16.43 -3.45
C TRP A 9 -2.21 -16.16 -3.53
N LEU A 10 -1.61 -16.27 -4.72
CA LEU A 10 -0.15 -16.30 -4.88
C LEU A 10 0.39 -15.23 -5.82
N ALA A 11 -0.46 -14.43 -6.46
CA ALA A 11 0.03 -13.40 -7.40
C ALA A 11 0.71 -12.21 -6.73
N GLY A 12 0.40 -11.93 -5.46
CA GLY A 12 0.94 -10.75 -4.75
C GLY A 12 0.97 -10.92 -3.22
N ASP A 13 0.76 -12.11 -2.69
CA ASP A 13 0.74 -12.33 -1.25
C ASP A 13 2.15 -12.60 -0.70
N HIS A 14 2.80 -11.53 -0.27
CA HIS A 14 4.14 -11.56 0.32
C HIS A 14 4.25 -12.48 1.55
N TYR A 15 3.18 -12.69 2.30
CA TYR A 15 3.17 -13.52 3.50
C TYR A 15 3.19 -15.00 3.15
N LYS A 16 2.40 -15.43 2.14
CA LYS A 16 2.44 -16.78 1.62
C LYS A 16 3.81 -17.09 0.99
N TRP A 17 4.37 -16.17 0.22
CA TRP A 17 5.71 -16.31 -0.36
C TRP A 17 6.78 -16.50 0.71
N ARG A 18 6.71 -15.71 1.80
CA ARG A 18 7.63 -15.83 2.93
C ARG A 18 7.52 -17.21 3.59
N ALA A 19 6.32 -17.70 3.85
CA ALA A 19 6.10 -19.02 4.41
C ALA A 19 6.70 -20.14 3.51
N MET A 20 6.48 -20.06 2.19
CA MET A 20 7.06 -21.00 1.23
C MET A 20 8.59 -20.97 1.23
N ARG A 21 9.21 -19.78 1.25
CA ARG A 21 10.68 -19.62 1.34
C ARG A 21 11.24 -20.19 2.64
N THR A 22 10.54 -19.99 3.76
CA THR A 22 10.95 -20.52 5.06
C THR A 22 11.05 -22.05 5.06
N LEU A 23 10.21 -22.72 4.25
CA LEU A 23 10.30 -24.19 4.02
C LEU A 23 11.28 -24.58 2.92
N GLY A 24 12.04 -23.65 2.37
CA GLY A 24 13.03 -23.94 1.32
C GLY A 24 12.42 -24.26 -0.05
N ILE A 25 11.17 -23.84 -0.30
CA ILE A 25 10.58 -23.96 -1.64
C ILE A 25 11.39 -23.09 -2.62
N ASN A 26 11.76 -23.67 -3.76
CA ASN A 26 12.52 -22.96 -4.79
C ASN A 26 11.72 -21.78 -5.34
N GLU A 27 12.39 -20.64 -5.58
CA GLU A 27 11.78 -19.39 -6.04
C GLU A 27 11.00 -19.55 -7.37
N GLN A 28 11.38 -20.53 -8.20
CA GLN A 28 10.64 -20.89 -9.43
C GLN A 28 9.15 -21.13 -9.16
N PHE A 29 8.81 -21.73 -8.01
CA PHE A 29 7.44 -22.05 -7.61
C PHE A 29 6.77 -20.95 -6.77
N ILE A 30 7.44 -19.83 -6.53
CA ILE A 30 6.94 -18.72 -5.73
C ILE A 30 6.64 -17.53 -6.65
N THR A 31 7.66 -16.79 -7.06
CA THR A 31 7.54 -15.66 -7.98
C THR A 31 8.02 -15.97 -9.41
N GLY A 32 8.64 -17.14 -9.62
CA GLY A 32 9.21 -17.55 -10.90
C GLY A 32 8.17 -18.09 -11.90
N THR A 33 8.65 -18.87 -12.86
CA THR A 33 7.92 -19.26 -14.09
C THR A 33 7.18 -20.58 -14.02
N ALA A 34 7.15 -21.27 -12.87
CA ALA A 34 6.35 -22.49 -12.71
C ALA A 34 4.86 -22.21 -12.99
N SER A 35 4.14 -23.23 -13.42
CA SER A 35 2.71 -23.11 -13.66
C SER A 35 1.93 -22.78 -12.39
N ASP A 36 0.76 -22.17 -12.54
CA ASP A 36 -0.11 -21.81 -11.41
C ASP A 36 -0.53 -23.06 -10.59
N GLU A 37 -0.73 -24.22 -11.24
CA GLU A 37 -1.02 -25.47 -10.57
C GLU A 37 0.16 -25.95 -9.71
N GLU A 38 1.38 -25.92 -10.23
CA GLU A 38 2.59 -26.28 -9.49
C GLU A 38 2.83 -25.32 -8.29
N LYS A 39 2.60 -24.03 -8.47
CA LYS A 39 2.67 -23.05 -7.38
C LYS A 39 1.65 -23.36 -6.28
N PHE A 40 0.42 -23.71 -6.66
CA PHE A 40 -0.63 -24.11 -5.71
C PHE A 40 -0.28 -25.40 -4.96
N GLU A 41 0.26 -26.39 -5.65
CA GLU A 41 0.73 -27.65 -5.00
C GLU A 41 1.82 -27.36 -3.95
N LYS A 42 2.75 -26.42 -4.24
CA LYS A 42 3.77 -26.01 -3.27
C LYS A 42 3.18 -25.22 -2.10
N TRP A 43 2.16 -24.41 -2.34
CA TRP A 43 1.41 -23.79 -1.25
C TRP A 43 0.67 -24.83 -0.39
N ALA A 44 0.00 -25.78 -1.01
CA ALA A 44 -0.68 -26.88 -0.30
C ALA A 44 0.29 -27.72 0.54
N HIS A 45 1.52 -27.92 0.05
CA HIS A 45 2.60 -28.54 0.83
C HIS A 45 3.03 -27.66 2.01
N THR A 46 3.08 -26.34 1.84
CA THR A 46 3.52 -25.40 2.87
C THR A 46 2.47 -25.23 3.97
N LEU A 47 1.19 -25.24 3.61
CA LEU A 47 0.09 -24.83 4.49
C LEU A 47 0.05 -25.56 5.84
N PRO A 48 0.23 -26.88 5.96
CA PRO A 48 0.22 -27.58 7.26
C PRO A 48 1.29 -27.09 8.24
N TYR A 49 2.41 -26.56 7.73
CA TYR A 49 3.49 -26.03 8.55
C TYR A 49 3.22 -24.61 9.06
N THR A 50 2.17 -23.96 8.56
CA THR A 50 1.74 -22.65 9.03
C THR A 50 0.73 -22.71 10.18
N MET A 51 0.54 -23.85 10.81
CA MET A 51 -0.34 -24.02 11.98
C MET A 51 -0.01 -22.97 13.05
N ARG A 52 -1.04 -22.33 13.63
CA ARG A 52 -0.98 -21.15 14.52
C ARG A 52 -0.62 -19.84 13.84
N ASN A 53 -0.36 -19.81 12.54
CA ASN A 53 -0.30 -18.59 11.76
C ASN A 53 -1.68 -18.33 11.12
N PRO A 54 -2.17 -17.09 11.02
CA PRO A 54 -3.42 -16.76 10.35
C PRO A 54 -3.56 -17.36 8.94
N LEU A 55 -2.47 -17.51 8.20
CA LEU A 55 -2.46 -18.09 6.85
C LEU A 55 -3.11 -19.49 6.79
N TYR A 56 -2.89 -20.33 7.83
CA TYR A 56 -3.51 -21.63 7.92
C TYR A 56 -5.04 -21.52 8.01
N HIS A 57 -5.51 -20.73 8.96
CA HIS A 57 -6.93 -20.56 9.21
C HIS A 57 -7.65 -19.89 8.04
N TRP A 58 -7.06 -18.85 7.49
CA TRP A 58 -7.65 -18.12 6.36
C TRP A 58 -7.78 -18.98 5.13
N SER A 59 -6.73 -19.73 4.74
CA SER A 59 -6.79 -20.59 3.56
C SER A 59 -7.86 -21.67 3.68
N GLN A 60 -7.97 -22.33 4.85
CA GLN A 60 -9.00 -23.34 5.07
C GLN A 60 -10.41 -22.73 5.10
N MET A 61 -10.56 -21.61 5.79
CA MET A 61 -11.84 -20.89 5.91
C MET A 61 -12.33 -20.38 4.55
N GLU A 62 -11.45 -19.85 3.71
CA GLU A 62 -11.79 -19.37 2.37
C GLU A 62 -12.23 -20.52 1.48
N LEU A 63 -11.55 -21.67 1.53
CA LEU A 63 -11.92 -22.88 0.79
C LEU A 63 -13.31 -23.40 1.20
N SER A 64 -13.57 -23.48 2.50
CA SER A 64 -14.88 -23.92 3.00
C SER A 64 -15.98 -22.92 2.65
N ARG A 65 -15.78 -21.65 3.00
CA ARG A 65 -16.81 -20.62 2.93
C ARG A 65 -17.23 -20.26 1.51
N TYR A 66 -16.26 -20.13 0.61
CA TYR A 66 -16.53 -19.62 -0.75
C TYR A 66 -16.52 -20.72 -1.81
N PHE A 67 -15.80 -21.82 -1.61
CA PHE A 67 -15.68 -22.87 -2.61
C PHE A 67 -16.32 -24.21 -2.18
N GLY A 68 -16.94 -24.27 -0.99
CA GLY A 68 -17.57 -25.50 -0.48
C GLY A 68 -16.59 -26.66 -0.42
N VAL A 69 -15.34 -26.41 -0.01
CA VAL A 69 -14.31 -27.42 0.20
C VAL A 69 -14.14 -27.64 1.69
N GLU A 70 -14.70 -28.72 2.20
CA GLU A 70 -14.66 -29.06 3.63
C GLU A 70 -13.38 -29.83 4.03
N ASP A 71 -12.75 -30.51 3.06
CA ASP A 71 -11.50 -31.20 3.28
C ASP A 71 -10.36 -30.19 3.52
N LEU A 72 -9.52 -30.46 4.53
CA LEU A 72 -8.31 -29.65 4.75
C LEU A 72 -7.35 -29.78 3.57
N LEU A 73 -6.86 -28.64 3.07
CA LEU A 73 -5.90 -28.59 1.98
C LEU A 73 -4.55 -29.22 2.41
N THR A 74 -4.11 -30.20 1.68
CA THR A 74 -2.84 -30.90 1.85
C THR A 74 -2.23 -31.23 0.49
N SER A 75 -0.97 -31.66 0.45
CA SER A 75 -0.35 -32.12 -0.80
C SER A 75 -1.11 -33.27 -1.47
N GLY A 76 -1.81 -34.10 -0.69
CA GLY A 76 -2.51 -35.28 -1.22
C GLY A 76 -3.78 -34.96 -2.00
N ASN A 77 -4.41 -33.80 -1.76
CA ASN A 77 -5.65 -33.40 -2.41
C ASN A 77 -5.52 -32.09 -3.19
N ALA A 78 -4.33 -31.48 -3.26
CA ALA A 78 -4.06 -30.18 -3.86
C ALA A 78 -4.60 -30.10 -5.30
N LYS A 79 -4.28 -31.04 -6.16
CA LYS A 79 -4.72 -31.03 -7.55
C LYS A 79 -6.25 -31.05 -7.69
N LYS A 80 -6.94 -31.89 -6.92
CA LYS A 80 -8.41 -31.94 -6.90
C LYS A 80 -9.02 -30.61 -6.48
N ILE A 81 -8.48 -30.01 -5.41
CA ILE A 81 -8.97 -28.70 -4.90
C ILE A 81 -8.66 -27.59 -5.90
N TYR A 82 -7.47 -27.56 -6.49
CA TYR A 82 -7.12 -26.60 -7.53
C TYR A 82 -8.10 -26.63 -8.70
N GLN A 83 -8.39 -27.82 -9.23
CA GLN A 83 -9.33 -27.98 -10.34
C GLN A 83 -10.75 -27.54 -9.97
N LYS A 84 -11.25 -27.96 -8.79
CA LYS A 84 -12.59 -27.58 -8.29
C LYS A 84 -12.70 -26.05 -8.16
N THR A 85 -11.76 -25.41 -7.46
CA THR A 85 -11.80 -23.97 -7.19
C THR A 85 -11.62 -23.15 -8.47
N SER A 86 -10.73 -23.60 -9.37
CA SER A 86 -10.52 -22.95 -10.66
C SER A 86 -11.75 -23.02 -11.56
N ALA A 87 -12.50 -24.13 -11.54
CA ALA A 87 -13.75 -24.26 -12.27
C ALA A 87 -14.83 -23.31 -11.73
N ILE A 88 -14.98 -23.21 -10.40
CA ILE A 88 -15.92 -22.30 -9.75
C ILE A 88 -15.59 -20.84 -10.07
N LEU A 89 -14.31 -20.46 -10.14
CA LEU A 89 -13.88 -19.11 -10.50
C LEU A 89 -14.22 -18.67 -11.94
N GLN A 90 -14.66 -19.61 -12.80
CA GLN A 90 -15.16 -19.28 -14.14
C GLN A 90 -16.63 -18.83 -14.11
N GLU A 91 -17.35 -19.07 -13.03
CA GLU A 91 -18.74 -18.64 -12.86
C GLU A 91 -18.84 -17.12 -12.71
N GLU A 92 -19.96 -16.54 -13.11
CA GLU A 92 -20.14 -15.07 -13.13
C GLU A 92 -20.09 -14.48 -11.72
N ASP A 93 -20.70 -15.15 -10.76
CA ASP A 93 -20.76 -14.74 -9.35
C ASP A 93 -19.41 -14.83 -8.63
N PHE A 94 -18.42 -15.47 -9.24
CA PHE A 94 -17.04 -15.58 -8.73
C PHE A 94 -16.05 -14.62 -9.42
N ARG A 95 -16.55 -13.64 -10.16
CA ARG A 95 -15.74 -12.49 -10.56
C ARG A 95 -15.42 -11.63 -9.34
N ALA A 96 -14.42 -10.75 -9.44
CA ALA A 96 -13.99 -9.90 -8.32
C ALA A 96 -15.14 -9.18 -7.61
N ARG A 97 -16.12 -8.69 -8.36
CA ARG A 97 -17.31 -8.01 -7.79
C ARG A 97 -18.23 -8.99 -7.07
N GLY A 98 -18.56 -10.10 -7.70
CA GLY A 98 -19.41 -11.11 -7.09
C GLY A 98 -18.82 -11.67 -5.79
N LEU A 99 -17.48 -11.87 -5.75
CA LEU A 99 -16.80 -12.25 -4.50
C LEU A 99 -16.94 -11.17 -3.42
N LEU A 100 -16.79 -9.89 -3.73
CA LEU A 100 -16.99 -8.80 -2.78
C LEU A 100 -18.43 -8.75 -2.27
N GLU A 101 -19.41 -8.97 -3.13
CA GLU A 101 -20.82 -9.03 -2.77
C GLU A 101 -21.13 -10.23 -1.86
N GLN A 102 -20.60 -11.43 -2.18
CA GLN A 102 -20.70 -12.62 -1.32
C GLN A 102 -20.07 -12.39 0.06
N MET A 103 -18.97 -11.62 0.11
CA MET A 103 -18.30 -11.21 1.34
C MET A 103 -19.05 -10.10 2.08
N LYS A 104 -20.16 -9.59 1.54
CA LYS A 104 -20.93 -8.46 2.07
C LYS A 104 -20.09 -7.20 2.28
N VAL A 105 -19.17 -6.95 1.37
CA VAL A 105 -18.35 -5.74 1.36
C VAL A 105 -19.22 -4.58 0.88
N GLU A 106 -19.31 -3.53 1.67
CA GLU A 106 -20.02 -2.29 1.32
C GLU A 106 -19.12 -1.30 0.60
N VAL A 107 -17.87 -1.19 1.05
CA VAL A 107 -16.89 -0.23 0.52
C VAL A 107 -15.51 -0.86 0.43
N VAL A 108 -14.82 -0.58 -0.67
CA VAL A 108 -13.38 -0.80 -0.83
C VAL A 108 -12.69 0.53 -1.11
N CYS A 109 -11.54 0.74 -0.47
CA CYS A 109 -10.66 1.86 -0.79
C CYS A 109 -9.38 1.31 -1.43
N THR A 110 -9.00 1.89 -2.54
CA THR A 110 -7.74 1.59 -3.22
C THR A 110 -6.62 2.49 -2.68
N THR A 111 -5.37 2.16 -2.96
CA THR A 111 -4.23 3.01 -2.59
C THR A 111 -3.72 3.71 -3.83
N ASP A 112 -3.85 5.03 -3.89
CA ASP A 112 -3.62 5.81 -5.10
C ASP A 112 -2.62 6.95 -4.86
N ASP A 113 -1.71 7.11 -5.81
CA ASP A 113 -0.73 8.20 -5.80
C ASP A 113 -1.36 9.54 -6.25
N PRO A 114 -0.94 10.68 -5.72
CA PRO A 114 -1.38 12.00 -6.21
C PRO A 114 -1.36 12.20 -7.73
N VAL A 115 -0.49 11.52 -8.44
CA VAL A 115 -0.39 11.64 -9.92
C VAL A 115 -1.39 10.77 -10.68
N ASP A 116 -2.14 9.89 -10.01
CA ASP A 116 -3.07 8.97 -10.67
C ASP A 116 -4.29 9.70 -11.24
N SER A 117 -4.73 9.25 -12.42
CA SER A 117 -5.87 9.83 -13.15
C SER A 117 -7.23 9.50 -12.52
N LEU A 118 -7.31 8.44 -11.71
CA LEU A 118 -8.54 7.88 -11.13
C LEU A 118 -9.61 7.54 -12.18
N GLU A 119 -9.20 7.23 -13.40
CA GLU A 119 -10.12 6.91 -14.50
C GLU A 119 -11.00 5.68 -14.21
N HIS A 120 -10.42 4.67 -13.54
CA HIS A 120 -11.16 3.47 -13.16
C HIS A 120 -12.21 3.76 -12.08
N HIS A 121 -11.92 4.64 -11.12
CA HIS A 121 -12.89 5.11 -10.14
C HIS A 121 -14.02 5.88 -10.81
N THR A 122 -13.69 6.78 -11.74
CA THR A 122 -14.67 7.54 -12.50
C THR A 122 -15.60 6.63 -13.31
N ALA A 123 -15.03 5.65 -13.99
CA ALA A 123 -15.80 4.66 -14.76
C ALA A 123 -16.67 3.78 -13.86
N TYR A 124 -16.20 3.46 -12.66
CA TYR A 124 -16.94 2.65 -11.69
C TYR A 124 -18.11 3.41 -11.04
N LEU A 125 -17.91 4.67 -10.68
CA LEU A 125 -18.96 5.53 -10.09
C LEU A 125 -20.19 5.70 -11.01
N GLY A 126 -19.99 5.68 -12.34
CA GLY A 126 -21.06 5.73 -13.33
C GLY A 126 -21.94 4.46 -13.43
N GLN A 127 -21.61 3.42 -12.66
CA GLN A 127 -22.34 2.14 -12.65
C GLN A 127 -23.13 2.00 -11.34
N ASN A 128 -24.41 1.60 -11.42
CA ASN A 128 -25.19 1.29 -10.23
C ASN A 128 -24.65 0.02 -9.56
N LYS A 129 -23.94 0.14 -8.44
CA LYS A 129 -23.20 -0.94 -7.76
C LYS A 129 -23.60 -1.05 -6.30
N GLN A 130 -23.59 -2.28 -5.78
CA GLN A 130 -23.79 -2.56 -4.36
C GLN A 130 -22.54 -2.23 -3.54
N VAL A 131 -21.33 -2.43 -4.11
CA VAL A 131 -20.06 -2.16 -3.44
C VAL A 131 -19.53 -0.80 -3.89
N GLY A 132 -19.30 0.13 -2.96
CA GLY A 132 -18.62 1.39 -3.23
C GLY A 132 -17.12 1.20 -3.47
N MET A 133 -16.54 1.89 -4.45
CA MET A 133 -15.08 1.90 -4.68
C MET A 133 -14.58 3.34 -4.69
N TYR A 134 -13.71 3.68 -3.75
CA TYR A 134 -13.19 5.03 -3.57
C TYR A 134 -11.66 5.03 -3.51
N PRO A 135 -10.98 6.09 -3.96
CA PRO A 135 -9.56 6.22 -3.80
C PRO A 135 -9.18 6.56 -2.36
N ALA A 136 -8.01 6.10 -1.91
CA ALA A 136 -7.32 6.59 -0.74
C ALA A 136 -6.04 7.31 -1.17
N PHE A 137 -5.80 8.50 -0.62
CA PHE A 137 -4.71 9.38 -1.02
C PHE A 137 -3.39 8.98 -0.35
N ARG A 138 -2.42 8.48 -1.11
CA ARG A 138 -1.09 8.09 -0.61
C ARG A 138 0.03 8.92 -1.24
N PRO A 139 0.37 10.07 -0.65
CA PRO A 139 1.34 11.00 -1.22
C PRO A 139 2.79 10.77 -0.80
N ASP A 140 3.17 9.61 -0.30
CA ASP A 140 4.47 9.38 0.35
C ASP A 140 5.66 9.69 -0.56
N LYS A 141 5.53 9.51 -1.89
CA LYS A 141 6.55 9.91 -2.85
C LYS A 141 6.78 11.42 -2.92
N SER A 142 5.81 12.23 -2.49
CA SER A 142 5.93 13.70 -2.50
C SER A 142 6.91 14.26 -1.46
N PHE A 143 7.39 13.40 -0.55
CA PHE A 143 8.40 13.74 0.45
C PHE A 143 9.55 12.73 0.56
N ALA A 144 9.67 11.82 -0.41
CA ALA A 144 10.76 10.84 -0.48
C ALA A 144 12.02 11.46 -1.12
N ILE A 145 12.65 12.39 -0.39
CA ILE A 145 13.75 13.24 -0.90
C ILE A 145 15.15 12.61 -0.86
N GLU A 146 15.27 11.38 -0.37
CA GLU A 146 16.54 10.67 -0.19
C GLU A 146 17.29 10.46 -1.50
N ASN A 147 16.57 10.36 -2.62
CA ASN A 147 17.14 10.24 -3.95
C ASN A 147 16.74 11.44 -4.81
N PRO A 148 17.58 12.48 -4.94
CA PRO A 148 17.28 13.70 -5.68
C PRO A 148 16.83 13.49 -7.12
N THR A 149 17.42 12.53 -7.84
CA THR A 149 17.07 12.25 -9.24
C THR A 149 15.66 11.67 -9.36
N ALA A 150 15.35 10.66 -8.57
CA ALA A 150 14.02 10.04 -8.56
C ALA A 150 12.95 11.04 -8.08
N TYR A 151 13.27 11.81 -7.04
CA TYR A 151 12.37 12.81 -6.49
C TYR A 151 12.04 13.92 -7.49
N LYS A 152 13.04 14.45 -8.19
CA LYS A 152 12.85 15.46 -9.23
C LYS A 152 11.92 14.95 -10.35
N SER A 153 12.16 13.72 -10.83
CA SER A 153 11.27 13.11 -11.83
C SER A 153 9.84 12.94 -11.32
N TYR A 154 9.64 12.66 -10.03
CA TYR A 154 8.32 12.60 -9.43
C TYR A 154 7.65 13.98 -9.37
N LEU A 155 8.39 15.03 -8.96
CA LEU A 155 7.88 16.41 -8.91
C LEU A 155 7.47 16.92 -10.29
N GLU A 156 8.19 16.58 -11.34
CA GLU A 156 7.82 16.91 -12.73
C GLU A 156 6.47 16.28 -13.12
N LYS A 157 6.23 15.02 -12.75
CA LYS A 157 4.95 14.33 -12.96
C LYS A 157 3.82 14.94 -12.13
N LEU A 158 4.08 15.20 -10.86
CA LEU A 158 3.09 15.82 -9.96
C LEU A 158 2.71 17.21 -10.46
N GLY A 159 3.71 18.02 -10.83
CA GLY A 159 3.51 19.37 -11.36
C GLY A 159 2.68 19.37 -12.65
N ALA A 160 3.02 18.48 -13.60
CA ALA A 160 2.26 18.32 -14.83
C ALA A 160 0.81 17.90 -14.57
N THR A 161 0.58 16.98 -13.61
CA THR A 161 -0.77 16.51 -13.26
C THR A 161 -1.58 17.57 -12.51
N ALA A 162 -0.94 18.38 -11.66
CA ALA A 162 -1.58 19.45 -10.89
C ALA A 162 -1.71 20.76 -11.69
N GLY A 163 -1.02 20.91 -12.83
CA GLY A 163 -0.96 22.16 -13.60
C GLY A 163 -0.13 23.25 -12.90
N ILE A 164 0.86 22.87 -12.06
CA ILE A 164 1.67 23.79 -11.26
C ILE A 164 3.14 23.45 -11.44
N GLU A 165 3.98 24.45 -11.72
CA GLU A 165 5.43 24.28 -11.69
C GLU A 165 5.92 24.22 -10.23
N ILE A 166 6.49 23.06 -9.83
CA ILE A 166 6.97 22.85 -8.47
C ILE A 166 8.44 23.27 -8.38
N ASN A 167 8.66 24.51 -7.93
CA ASN A 167 9.99 25.10 -7.76
C ASN A 167 10.24 25.62 -6.34
N SER A 168 9.27 25.49 -5.43
CA SER A 168 9.35 25.92 -4.03
C SER A 168 8.54 24.98 -3.14
N PHE A 169 8.77 25.03 -1.82
CA PHE A 169 7.97 24.29 -0.86
C PHE A 169 6.48 24.66 -0.94
N ASP A 170 6.18 25.94 -1.11
CA ASP A 170 4.79 26.40 -1.19
C ASP A 170 4.10 25.89 -2.46
N SER A 171 4.79 25.90 -3.63
CA SER A 171 4.23 25.32 -4.87
C SER A 171 4.07 23.80 -4.80
N LEU A 172 4.92 23.10 -4.05
CA LEU A 172 4.69 21.66 -3.75
C LEU A 172 3.39 21.45 -2.96
N ILE A 173 3.19 22.22 -1.91
CA ILE A 173 1.96 22.12 -1.08
C ILE A 173 0.73 22.53 -1.88
N GLU A 174 0.81 23.54 -2.74
CA GLU A 174 -0.27 23.94 -3.63
C GLU A 174 -0.63 22.82 -4.63
N ALA A 175 0.37 22.19 -5.25
CA ALA A 175 0.15 21.04 -6.15
C ALA A 175 -0.55 19.88 -5.42
N LEU A 176 -0.11 19.57 -4.20
CA LEU A 176 -0.76 18.54 -3.38
C LEU A 176 -2.18 18.92 -2.96
N ALA A 177 -2.44 20.18 -2.63
CA ALA A 177 -3.78 20.67 -2.32
C ALA A 177 -4.73 20.53 -3.52
N ASN A 178 -4.27 20.85 -4.74
CA ASN A 178 -5.05 20.62 -5.97
C ASN A 178 -5.37 19.16 -6.17
N ARG A 179 -4.41 18.26 -5.90
CA ARG A 179 -4.65 16.82 -6.01
C ARG A 179 -5.60 16.31 -4.95
N ILE A 180 -5.53 16.81 -3.70
CA ILE A 180 -6.49 16.50 -2.63
C ILE A 180 -7.91 16.92 -3.06
N GLU A 181 -8.08 18.11 -3.66
CA GLU A 181 -9.38 18.55 -4.18
C GLU A 181 -9.91 17.61 -5.26
N PHE A 182 -9.06 17.23 -6.22
CA PHE A 182 -9.41 16.28 -7.26
C PHE A 182 -9.85 14.93 -6.67
N PHE A 183 -9.09 14.37 -5.73
CA PHE A 183 -9.43 13.12 -5.05
C PHE A 183 -10.74 13.24 -4.26
N HIS A 184 -10.92 14.34 -3.54
CA HIS A 184 -12.14 14.63 -2.79
C HIS A 184 -13.37 14.64 -3.71
N SER A 185 -13.26 15.26 -4.88
CA SER A 185 -14.33 15.28 -5.88
C SER A 185 -14.66 13.89 -6.45
N ARG A 186 -13.76 12.90 -6.33
CA ARG A 186 -13.95 11.50 -6.71
C ARG A 186 -14.36 10.60 -5.54
N GLY A 187 -14.74 11.18 -4.41
CA GLY A 187 -15.25 10.45 -3.26
C GLY A 187 -14.20 10.03 -2.24
N CYS A 188 -12.94 10.42 -2.41
CA CYS A 188 -11.90 10.18 -1.40
C CYS A 188 -12.26 10.83 -0.07
N ARG A 189 -12.10 10.09 1.03
CA ARG A 189 -12.38 10.55 2.40
C ARG A 189 -11.29 10.15 3.39
N LEU A 190 -10.19 9.57 2.90
CA LEU A 190 -9.08 9.16 3.75
C LEU A 190 -7.74 9.30 3.03
N SER A 191 -6.70 9.51 3.84
CA SER A 191 -5.32 9.34 3.42
C SER A 191 -4.74 8.05 3.99
N ASP A 192 -3.75 7.50 3.31
CA ASP A 192 -2.99 6.33 3.72
C ASP A 192 -1.50 6.61 3.58
N HIS A 193 -0.73 6.41 4.65
CA HIS A 193 0.71 6.67 4.67
C HIS A 193 1.47 5.42 5.11
N GLY A 194 2.42 4.97 4.30
CA GLY A 194 3.32 3.86 4.63
C GLY A 194 4.69 4.39 5.07
N LEU A 195 4.84 4.63 6.37
CA LEU A 195 6.04 5.25 6.95
C LEU A 195 6.82 4.23 7.78
N GLU A 196 8.15 4.22 7.66
CA GLU A 196 9.01 3.46 8.58
C GLU A 196 8.88 4.01 10.01
N ASN A 197 8.91 5.33 10.11
CA ASN A 197 8.83 6.08 11.36
C ASN A 197 7.98 7.33 11.17
N LEU A 198 7.36 7.81 12.23
CA LEU A 198 6.75 9.13 12.22
C LEU A 198 7.81 10.19 12.51
N TYR A 199 7.88 11.17 11.62
CA TYR A 199 8.87 12.24 11.70
C TYR A 199 8.36 13.39 12.56
N TYR A 200 9.20 13.89 13.48
CA TYR A 200 8.90 15.09 14.27
C TYR A 200 10.18 15.90 14.48
N SER A 201 10.22 17.09 13.96
CA SER A 201 11.36 18.00 14.09
C SER A 201 10.92 19.44 14.28
N THR A 202 11.45 20.09 15.31
CA THR A 202 11.22 21.52 15.60
C THR A 202 12.47 22.37 15.39
N ASP A 203 13.46 21.88 14.66
CA ASP A 203 14.70 22.60 14.42
C ASP A 203 14.45 23.87 13.59
N SER A 204 14.54 25.02 14.26
CA SER A 204 14.31 26.33 13.64
C SER A 204 15.45 26.79 12.71
N ARG A 205 16.59 26.09 12.68
CA ARG A 205 17.72 26.39 11.79
C ARG A 205 17.48 25.86 10.38
N LEU A 206 16.56 24.90 10.22
CA LEU A 206 16.24 24.28 8.95
C LEU A 206 15.07 24.98 8.24
N SER A 207 15.12 24.99 6.93
CA SER A 207 14.08 25.53 6.06
C SER A 207 13.63 24.45 5.07
N ALA A 208 12.33 24.16 5.04
CA ALA A 208 11.80 23.17 4.08
C ALA A 208 12.03 23.61 2.63
N ASP A 209 11.91 24.89 2.34
CA ASP A 209 12.23 25.42 1.00
C ASP A 209 13.73 25.30 0.70
N GLY A 210 14.61 25.68 1.63
CA GLY A 210 16.07 25.53 1.46
C GLY A 210 16.48 24.10 1.19
N ILE A 211 15.87 23.12 1.86
CA ILE A 211 16.10 21.67 1.64
C ILE A 211 15.60 21.25 0.26
N LEU A 212 14.40 21.68 -0.13
CA LEU A 212 13.87 21.41 -1.47
C LEU A 212 14.80 21.95 -2.56
N GLN A 213 15.25 23.21 -2.44
CA GLN A 213 16.19 23.82 -3.37
C GLN A 213 17.52 23.04 -3.46
N LYS A 214 18.03 22.54 -2.34
CA LYS A 214 19.20 21.68 -2.29
C LYS A 214 19.01 20.40 -3.12
N VAL A 215 17.87 19.74 -2.94
CA VAL A 215 17.51 18.49 -3.65
C VAL A 215 17.27 18.75 -5.14
N LEU A 216 16.61 19.84 -5.51
CA LEU A 216 16.37 20.22 -6.91
C LEU A 216 17.68 20.49 -7.68
N ARG A 217 18.76 20.90 -6.98
CA ARG A 217 20.11 21.04 -7.53
C ARG A 217 20.87 19.69 -7.63
N GLY A 218 20.26 18.59 -7.22
CA GLY A 218 20.84 17.25 -7.25
C GLY A 218 21.69 16.90 -6.02
N ASN A 219 21.68 17.72 -4.97
CA ASN A 219 22.43 17.46 -3.74
C ASN A 219 21.65 16.55 -2.79
N ILE A 220 22.31 15.56 -2.23
CA ILE A 220 21.72 14.63 -1.27
C ILE A 220 21.53 15.34 0.09
N PRO A 221 20.31 15.34 0.67
CA PRO A 221 20.08 15.86 2.01
C PRO A 221 20.66 14.93 3.08
N ASN A 222 21.06 15.47 4.23
CA ASN A 222 21.41 14.65 5.39
C ASN A 222 20.15 14.17 6.15
N LEU A 223 20.35 13.30 7.14
CA LEU A 223 19.23 12.68 7.86
C LEU A 223 18.33 13.71 8.57
N GLU A 224 18.91 14.73 9.22
CA GLU A 224 18.14 15.78 9.91
C GLU A 224 17.29 16.59 8.92
N GLU A 225 17.84 16.90 7.74
CA GLU A 225 17.12 17.59 6.67
C GLU A 225 15.98 16.72 6.11
N ILE A 226 16.19 15.41 5.95
CA ILE A 226 15.17 14.45 5.49
C ILE A 226 14.01 14.40 6.48
N GLU A 227 14.30 14.19 7.77
CA GLU A 227 13.29 14.11 8.83
C GLU A 227 12.50 15.42 8.96
N TYR A 228 13.19 16.55 8.92
CA TYR A 228 12.55 17.86 8.97
C TYR A 228 11.63 18.11 7.78
N PHE A 229 12.08 17.80 6.57
CA PHE A 229 11.28 18.00 5.36
C PHE A 229 10.04 17.12 5.37
N LYS A 230 10.19 15.84 5.67
CA LYS A 230 9.08 14.89 5.79
C LYS A 230 8.07 15.34 6.84
N PHE A 231 8.53 15.77 8.01
CA PHE A 231 7.66 16.33 9.04
C PHE A 231 6.87 17.54 8.53
N LYS A 232 7.53 18.48 7.85
CA LYS A 232 6.87 19.69 7.34
C LYS A 232 5.82 19.40 6.27
N VAL A 233 6.12 18.52 5.31
CA VAL A 233 5.15 18.11 4.29
C VAL A 233 3.99 17.38 4.93
N LEU A 234 4.24 16.37 5.75
CA LEU A 234 3.21 15.57 6.40
C LEU A 234 2.29 16.44 7.27
N LYS A 235 2.86 17.36 8.06
CA LYS A 235 2.08 18.31 8.87
C LYS A 235 1.15 19.17 8.00
N LYS A 236 1.61 19.68 6.86
CA LYS A 236 0.79 20.45 5.92
C LYS A 236 -0.32 19.59 5.31
N LEU A 237 -0.02 18.37 4.91
CA LEU A 237 -1.00 17.41 4.39
C LEU A 237 -2.10 17.09 5.41
N CYS A 238 -1.73 16.78 6.66
CA CYS A 238 -2.70 16.48 7.72
C CYS A 238 -3.67 17.65 7.97
N LYS A 239 -3.19 18.90 7.90
CA LYS A 239 -4.05 20.09 7.98
C LYS A 239 -5.00 20.19 6.79
N LEU A 240 -4.56 19.84 5.60
CA LEU A 240 -5.43 19.78 4.41
C LEU A 240 -6.47 18.67 4.55
N TYR A 241 -6.11 17.50 5.08
CA TYR A 241 -7.05 16.41 5.35
C TYR A 241 -8.12 16.84 6.35
N HIS A 242 -7.70 17.47 7.45
CA HIS A 242 -8.64 18.03 8.43
C HIS A 242 -9.63 19.00 7.79
N SER A 243 -9.17 19.93 6.95
CA SER A 243 -10.03 20.90 6.26
C SER A 243 -11.06 20.25 5.32
N LYS A 244 -10.81 19.01 4.89
CA LYS A 244 -11.71 18.21 4.05
C LYS A 244 -12.56 17.21 4.85
N GLY A 245 -12.39 17.12 6.16
CA GLY A 245 -13.04 16.12 7.00
C GLY A 245 -12.62 14.69 6.69
N TRP A 246 -11.36 14.49 6.24
CA TRP A 246 -10.84 13.17 5.95
C TRP A 246 -10.30 12.48 7.21
N VAL A 247 -10.31 11.15 7.18
CA VAL A 247 -9.56 10.31 8.12
C VAL A 247 -8.11 10.22 7.63
N GLN A 248 -7.14 10.29 8.55
CA GLN A 248 -5.73 10.02 8.25
C GLN A 248 -5.31 8.66 8.82
N GLN A 249 -4.66 7.84 7.99
CA GLN A 249 -4.21 6.52 8.36
C GLN A 249 -2.69 6.43 8.25
N PHE A 250 -2.03 5.92 9.30
CA PHE A 250 -0.58 5.77 9.35
C PHE A 250 -0.19 4.29 9.50
N HIS A 251 0.42 3.70 8.48
CA HIS A 251 1.08 2.39 8.57
C HIS A 251 2.53 2.58 9.00
N LEU A 252 2.80 2.42 10.29
CA LEU A 252 4.12 2.67 10.88
C LEU A 252 4.91 1.39 11.09
N GLY A 253 6.24 1.48 10.96
CA GLY A 253 7.19 0.46 11.38
C GLY A 253 7.59 -0.57 10.34
N ALA A 254 7.11 -0.50 9.11
CA ALA A 254 7.51 -1.45 8.07
C ALA A 254 8.88 -1.08 7.46
N LEU A 255 9.87 -1.95 7.63
CA LEU A 255 11.14 -1.88 6.90
C LEU A 255 11.00 -2.65 5.59
N ARG A 256 11.04 -1.94 4.47
CA ARG A 256 10.85 -2.50 3.15
C ARG A 256 12.16 -2.96 2.50
N ASN A 257 12.09 -4.06 1.75
CA ASN A 257 13.19 -4.53 0.89
C ASN A 257 14.54 -4.70 1.64
N THR A 258 14.51 -5.27 2.84
CA THR A 258 15.68 -5.38 3.73
C THR A 258 16.76 -6.35 3.24
N ASN A 259 16.50 -7.14 2.19
CA ASN A 259 17.45 -8.06 1.57
C ASN A 259 17.96 -7.52 0.24
N THR A 260 19.10 -6.82 0.26
CA THR A 260 19.71 -6.17 -0.91
C THR A 260 19.97 -7.14 -2.06
N ARG A 261 20.44 -8.37 -1.78
CA ARG A 261 20.68 -9.40 -2.81
C ARG A 261 19.38 -9.78 -3.51
N MET A 262 18.33 -10.03 -2.77
CA MET A 262 17.04 -10.43 -3.35
C MET A 262 16.33 -9.25 -4.03
N LEU A 263 16.49 -8.04 -3.51
CA LEU A 263 16.02 -6.83 -4.19
C LEU A 263 16.67 -6.68 -5.59
N SER A 264 17.97 -6.97 -5.70
CA SER A 264 18.67 -6.94 -6.99
C SER A 264 18.21 -8.05 -7.96
N VAL A 265 17.79 -9.20 -7.46
CA VAL A 265 17.40 -10.38 -8.27
C VAL A 265 15.93 -10.35 -8.66
N LEU A 266 15.04 -10.00 -7.73
CA LEU A 266 13.59 -10.12 -7.88
C LEU A 266 12.88 -8.76 -7.99
N GLY A 267 13.56 -7.66 -7.66
CA GLY A 267 12.93 -6.34 -7.57
C GLY A 267 12.27 -6.08 -6.21
N PRO A 268 11.62 -4.91 -6.07
CA PRO A 268 10.93 -4.52 -4.85
C PRO A 268 9.64 -5.33 -4.64
N ASP A 269 9.09 -5.26 -3.44
CA ASP A 269 7.77 -5.82 -3.07
C ASP A 269 7.65 -7.33 -3.29
N THR A 270 8.73 -8.07 -3.05
CA THR A 270 8.77 -9.53 -3.19
C THR A 270 8.78 -10.28 -1.85
N GLY A 271 8.44 -9.59 -0.74
CA GLY A 271 8.23 -10.21 0.59
C GLY A 271 9.49 -10.29 1.45
N PHE A 272 10.53 -9.53 1.15
CA PHE A 272 11.75 -9.40 1.96
C PHE A 272 11.71 -8.15 2.84
N ASP A 273 10.60 -7.99 3.57
CA ASP A 273 10.37 -6.90 4.51
C ASP A 273 10.62 -7.35 5.96
N SER A 274 10.79 -6.39 6.84
CA SER A 274 10.93 -6.61 8.29
C SER A 274 10.12 -5.59 9.06
N ILE A 275 10.09 -5.73 10.37
CA ILE A 275 9.51 -4.77 11.30
C ILE A 275 10.67 -3.95 11.89
N GLY A 276 10.56 -2.62 11.82
CA GLY A 276 11.50 -1.69 12.43
C GLY A 276 11.28 -1.56 13.93
N ASP A 277 12.37 -1.43 14.65
CA ASP A 277 12.37 -1.12 16.09
C ASP A 277 12.64 0.39 16.26
N PHE A 278 11.58 1.18 16.13
CA PHE A 278 11.63 2.64 16.25
C PHE A 278 10.87 3.08 17.50
N ASP A 279 11.34 4.14 18.16
CA ASP A 279 10.61 4.81 19.25
C ASP A 279 9.46 5.65 18.66
N GLN A 280 8.40 4.97 18.23
CA GLN A 280 7.24 5.59 17.57
C GLN A 280 6.42 6.45 18.53
N ALA A 281 6.29 6.05 19.79
CA ALA A 281 5.32 6.64 20.72
C ALA A 281 5.59 8.13 20.98
N VAL A 282 6.84 8.51 21.16
CA VAL A 282 7.22 9.90 21.46
C VAL A 282 7.00 10.81 20.26
N ALA A 283 7.44 10.38 19.07
CA ALA A 283 7.28 11.16 17.85
C ALA A 283 5.80 11.30 17.47
N LEU A 284 5.04 10.20 17.54
CA LEU A 284 3.61 10.18 17.25
C LEU A 284 2.84 11.10 18.20
N SER A 285 3.07 10.99 19.51
CA SER A 285 2.40 11.84 20.50
C SER A 285 2.65 13.33 20.25
N LYS A 286 3.90 13.72 19.98
CA LYS A 286 4.24 15.11 19.66
C LYS A 286 3.61 15.59 18.38
N PHE A 287 3.62 14.75 17.33
CA PHE A 287 3.04 15.08 16.04
C PHE A 287 1.53 15.31 16.14
N LEU A 288 0.82 14.39 16.79
CA LEU A 288 -0.64 14.52 16.99
C LEU A 288 -0.98 15.75 17.86
N ASN A 289 -0.23 15.97 18.95
CA ASN A 289 -0.42 17.16 19.79
C ASN A 289 -0.17 18.47 19.04
N GLU A 290 0.77 18.51 18.09
CA GLU A 290 1.04 19.68 17.25
C GLU A 290 -0.18 20.04 16.35
N LEU A 291 -0.90 19.04 15.88
CA LEU A 291 -2.13 19.22 15.11
C LEU A 291 -3.32 19.59 16.01
N ASP A 292 -3.47 18.87 17.12
CA ASP A 292 -4.57 19.04 18.07
C ASP A 292 -4.55 20.42 18.73
N SER A 293 -3.37 20.89 19.15
CA SER A 293 -3.21 22.22 19.77
C SER A 293 -3.62 23.39 18.87
N SER A 294 -3.77 23.15 17.58
CA SER A 294 -4.28 24.15 16.61
C SER A 294 -5.69 23.80 16.10
N ASP A 295 -6.40 22.86 16.73
CA ASP A 295 -7.71 22.35 16.33
C ASP A 295 -7.73 21.89 14.86
N GLN A 296 -6.67 21.16 14.44
CA GLN A 296 -6.47 20.69 13.07
C GLN A 296 -6.11 19.19 13.01
N LEU A 297 -6.45 18.44 14.05
CA LEU A 297 -6.26 16.99 14.08
C LEU A 297 -7.46 16.29 13.45
N SER A 298 -7.22 15.52 12.39
CA SER A 298 -8.22 14.61 11.80
C SER A 298 -8.42 13.36 12.67
N GLN A 299 -9.54 12.64 12.45
CA GLN A 299 -9.65 11.27 12.94
C GLN A 299 -8.45 10.48 12.42
N THR A 300 -7.80 9.73 13.33
CA THR A 300 -6.52 9.05 13.06
C THR A 300 -6.62 7.56 13.35
N VAL A 301 -6.09 6.74 12.43
CA VAL A 301 -6.03 5.28 12.52
C VAL A 301 -4.58 4.82 12.37
#